data_791319b44fb7f0c3ae833af2a536c2d0
#
_entry.id   791319b44fb7f0c3ae833af2a536c2d0
#
_cell.length_a   1.000
_cell.length_b   1.000
_cell.length_c   1.000
_cell.angle_alpha   90.00
_cell.angle_beta   90.00
_cell.angle_gamma   90.00
#
_symmetry.space_group_name_H-M   'P 1'
#
loop_
_entity.id
_entity.type
_entity.pdbx_description
1 polymer ?
#
loop_
_entity_poly.entity_id
_entity_poly.type
_entity_poly.pdbx_seq_one_letter_code
_entity_poly.pdbx_strand_id
1 'polypeptide(L)'
;MKRVCSITFNIGFTLIQLLFCLAIISILVSVSLPSTTAAVADQKIISQIYDIRNALKLAQNLAITRGETVTACLIDINSHCVSENGDAIAVFIDVNDNHQLDNGEIVVSEAFITGTTVVLSASGHNKSYVRFKPVGSAMESGNFLVCNDNPVLGAGRKVVFYYSGRIYLSSDTNGDGFHDVSGNKVQCPVN
;
A
#
# COMPACT_ATOMS: atom_id res chain seq x y z
N MET A 1 24.90 50.79 47.73
CA MET A 1 24.78 49.71 46.74
C MET A 1 24.77 48.36 47.49
N LYS A 2 23.58 47.72 47.66
CA LYS A 2 23.44 46.41 48.27
C LYS A 2 23.54 45.35 47.16
N ARG A 3 24.55 44.48 47.20
CA ARG A 3 24.64 43.30 46.34
C ARG A 3 23.70 42.22 46.91
N VAL A 4 22.71 41.84 46.10
CA VAL A 4 21.85 40.70 46.36
C VAL A 4 22.61 39.47 45.90
N CYS A 5 23.00 38.61 46.82
CA CYS A 5 23.59 37.30 46.57
C CYS A 5 22.49 36.32 46.19
N SER A 6 22.38 35.98 44.93
CA SER A 6 21.44 34.95 44.42
C SER A 6 22.05 33.58 44.72
N ILE A 7 21.49 32.85 45.69
CA ILE A 7 21.86 31.44 45.97
C ILE A 7 21.10 30.55 44.98
N THR A 8 21.78 30.03 44.00
CA THR A 8 21.25 28.98 43.12
C THR A 8 21.34 27.64 43.83
N PHE A 9 20.20 27.09 44.22
CA PHE A 9 20.10 25.73 44.75
C PHE A 9 20.24 24.75 43.59
N ASN A 10 21.38 24.09 43.48
CA ASN A 10 21.54 22.91 42.65
C ASN A 10 20.89 21.70 43.31
N ILE A 11 19.66 21.38 42.92
CA ILE A 11 18.97 20.16 43.39
C ILE A 11 19.50 18.99 42.57
N GLY A 12 20.43 18.23 43.10
CA GLY A 12 20.93 17.00 42.49
C GLY A 12 19.89 15.88 42.59
N PHE A 13 19.72 15.11 41.53
CA PHE A 13 18.90 13.88 41.52
C PHE A 13 19.54 12.83 42.47
N THR A 14 18.72 12.21 43.31
CA THR A 14 19.20 11.07 44.12
C THR A 14 19.24 9.80 43.29
N LEU A 15 20.18 8.88 43.58
CA LEU A 15 20.30 7.60 42.88
C LEU A 15 19.01 6.77 42.99
N ILE A 16 18.28 6.86 44.11
CA ILE A 16 17.02 6.14 44.32
C ILE A 16 15.93 6.68 43.37
N GLN A 17 15.88 8.00 43.17
CA GLN A 17 14.91 8.62 42.29
C GLN A 17 15.14 8.18 40.80
N LEU A 18 16.40 8.04 40.39
CA LEU A 18 16.75 7.49 39.08
C LEU A 18 16.27 6.04 38.92
N LEU A 19 16.50 5.19 39.94
CA LEU A 19 16.04 3.79 39.94
C LEU A 19 14.52 3.67 39.82
N PHE A 20 13.75 4.50 40.55
CA PHE A 20 12.29 4.51 40.42
C PHE A 20 11.83 4.92 39.02
N CYS A 21 12.43 5.94 38.41
CA CYS A 21 12.12 6.35 37.05
C CYS A 21 12.37 5.21 36.03
N LEU A 22 13.51 4.54 36.13
CA LEU A 22 13.84 3.41 35.27
C LEU A 22 12.89 2.24 35.48
N ALA A 23 12.47 1.93 36.69
CA ALA A 23 11.49 0.88 36.95
C ALA A 23 10.13 1.18 36.32
N ILE A 24 9.64 2.42 36.43
CA ILE A 24 8.37 2.83 35.80
C ILE A 24 8.46 2.77 34.27
N ILE A 25 9.55 3.28 33.68
CA ILE A 25 9.77 3.25 32.26
C ILE A 25 9.79 1.80 31.72
N SER A 26 10.47 0.88 32.42
CA SER A 26 10.53 -0.53 32.01
C SER A 26 9.16 -1.20 31.98
N ILE A 27 8.28 -0.90 32.92
CA ILE A 27 6.90 -1.40 32.98
C ILE A 27 6.09 -0.82 31.80
N LEU A 28 6.18 0.49 31.55
CA LEU A 28 5.45 1.12 30.46
C LEU A 28 5.86 0.58 29.07
N VAL A 29 7.16 0.36 28.87
CA VAL A 29 7.69 -0.21 27.62
C VAL A 29 7.20 -1.64 27.42
N SER A 30 7.19 -2.48 28.46
CA SER A 30 6.78 -3.87 28.36
C SER A 30 5.31 -4.07 27.94
N VAL A 31 4.43 -3.13 28.29
CA VAL A 31 2.99 -3.17 27.91
C VAL A 31 2.75 -2.64 26.49
N SER A 32 3.63 -1.76 25.99
CA SER A 32 3.44 -1.07 24.69
C SER A 32 3.86 -1.92 23.49
N LEU A 33 4.76 -2.88 23.64
CA LEU A 33 5.36 -3.64 22.52
C LEU A 33 4.42 -4.61 21.77
N PRO A 34 3.49 -5.34 22.39
CA PRO A 34 2.70 -6.36 21.68
C PRO A 34 1.68 -5.81 20.68
N SER A 35 1.27 -4.54 20.79
CA SER A 35 0.29 -3.94 19.88
C SER A 35 0.90 -3.33 18.61
N THR A 36 2.22 -3.17 18.54
CA THR A 36 2.87 -2.45 17.45
C THR A 36 2.99 -3.27 16.16
N THR A 37 3.11 -4.59 16.24
CA THR A 37 3.27 -5.47 15.06
C THR A 37 2.04 -5.48 14.18
N ALA A 38 0.84 -5.57 14.75
CA ALA A 38 -0.41 -5.52 14.00
C ALA A 38 -0.64 -4.15 13.36
N ALA A 39 -0.34 -3.06 14.09
CA ALA A 39 -0.45 -1.71 13.56
C ALA A 39 0.52 -1.45 12.39
N VAL A 40 1.77 -1.92 12.48
CA VAL A 40 2.75 -1.81 11.40
C VAL A 40 2.31 -2.62 10.18
N ALA A 41 1.75 -3.82 10.39
CA ALA A 41 1.23 -4.66 9.32
C ALA A 41 0.07 -3.99 8.56
N ASP A 42 -0.87 -3.38 9.28
CA ASP A 42 -1.98 -2.65 8.65
C ASP A 42 -1.49 -1.39 7.90
N GLN A 43 -0.51 -0.67 8.44
CA GLN A 43 0.10 0.47 7.76
C GLN A 43 0.79 0.09 6.44
N LYS A 44 1.42 -1.08 6.35
CA LYS A 44 1.98 -1.58 5.08
C LYS A 44 0.90 -1.80 4.03
N ILE A 45 -0.22 -2.45 4.39
CA ILE A 45 -1.35 -2.63 3.47
C ILE A 45 -1.91 -1.27 3.03
N ILE A 46 -2.08 -0.33 3.96
CA ILE A 46 -2.55 1.02 3.66
C ILE A 46 -1.62 1.71 2.66
N SER A 47 -0.32 1.72 2.91
CA SER A 47 0.66 2.30 1.99
C SER A 47 0.54 1.66 0.61
N GLN A 48 0.54 0.33 0.55
CA GLN A 48 0.53 -0.41 -0.72
C GLN A 48 -0.74 -0.16 -1.55
N ILE A 49 -1.93 -0.07 -0.94
CA ILE A 49 -3.15 0.24 -1.69
C ILE A 49 -3.14 1.66 -2.26
N TYR A 50 -2.54 2.62 -1.56
CA TYR A 50 -2.37 3.98 -2.07
C TYR A 50 -1.35 4.04 -3.20
N ASP A 51 -0.26 3.28 -3.12
CA ASP A 51 0.73 3.20 -4.20
C ASP A 51 0.12 2.61 -5.47
N ILE A 52 -0.63 1.50 -5.35
CA ILE A 52 -1.36 0.90 -6.48
C ILE A 52 -2.40 1.88 -7.04
N ARG A 53 -3.20 2.52 -6.18
CA ARG A 53 -4.19 3.51 -6.63
C ARG A 53 -3.54 4.68 -7.37
N ASN A 54 -2.42 5.18 -6.85
CA ASN A 54 -1.70 6.29 -7.47
C ASN A 54 -1.09 5.87 -8.81
N ALA A 55 -0.54 4.66 -8.92
CA ALA A 55 -0.05 4.11 -10.18
C ALA A 55 -1.18 4.01 -11.23
N LEU A 56 -2.35 3.50 -10.85
CA LEU A 56 -3.51 3.42 -11.76
C LEU A 56 -4.02 4.83 -12.17
N LYS A 57 -4.05 5.78 -11.23
CA LYS A 57 -4.41 7.17 -11.52
C LYS A 57 -3.40 7.85 -12.42
N LEU A 58 -2.12 7.58 -12.23
CA LEU A 58 -1.05 8.06 -13.10
C LEU A 58 -1.22 7.49 -14.51
N ALA A 59 -1.44 6.18 -14.65
CA ALA A 59 -1.68 5.54 -15.94
C ALA A 59 -2.89 6.17 -16.67
N GLN A 60 -4.00 6.37 -15.95
CA GLN A 60 -5.20 7.02 -16.49
C GLN A 60 -4.91 8.45 -16.98
N ASN A 61 -4.27 9.27 -16.14
CA ASN A 61 -3.95 10.66 -16.49
C ASN A 61 -2.96 10.74 -17.65
N LEU A 62 -1.99 9.83 -17.68
CA LEU A 62 -1.01 9.77 -18.75
C LEU A 62 -1.66 9.39 -20.09
N ALA A 63 -2.58 8.43 -20.08
CA ALA A 63 -3.35 8.06 -21.27
C ALA A 63 -4.14 9.24 -21.84
N ILE A 64 -4.78 10.03 -20.97
CA ILE A 64 -5.53 11.24 -21.36
C ILE A 64 -4.57 12.31 -21.93
N THR A 65 -3.47 12.57 -21.25
CA THR A 65 -2.57 13.69 -21.62
C THR A 65 -1.73 13.40 -22.85
N ARG A 66 -1.33 12.15 -23.07
CA ARG A 66 -0.56 11.74 -24.24
C ARG A 66 -1.44 11.35 -25.43
N GLY A 67 -2.70 11.01 -25.20
CA GLY A 67 -3.57 10.52 -26.26
C GLY A 67 -3.22 9.10 -26.72
N GLU A 68 -2.56 8.32 -25.87
CA GLU A 68 -2.08 6.96 -26.13
C GLU A 68 -2.63 5.98 -25.10
N THR A 69 -2.64 4.68 -25.42
CA THR A 69 -2.97 3.64 -24.44
C THR A 69 -1.81 3.45 -23.48
N VAL A 70 -2.11 3.43 -22.17
CA VAL A 70 -1.11 3.22 -21.12
C VAL A 70 -1.48 1.96 -20.35
N THR A 71 -0.50 1.11 -20.13
CA THR A 71 -0.62 -0.17 -19.43
C THR A 71 -0.08 -0.07 -18.00
N ALA A 72 -0.78 -0.69 -17.06
CA ALA A 72 -0.30 -0.90 -15.70
C ALA A 72 -0.42 -2.38 -15.35
N CYS A 73 0.62 -2.98 -14.78
CA CYS A 73 0.61 -4.38 -14.36
C CYS A 73 1.50 -4.60 -13.13
N LEU A 74 1.30 -5.74 -12.46
CA LEU A 74 2.29 -6.26 -11.53
C LEU A 74 3.42 -6.88 -12.34
N ILE A 75 4.67 -6.54 -12.03
CA ILE A 75 5.85 -7.11 -12.68
C ILE A 75 6.63 -7.98 -11.71
N ASP A 76 7.17 -9.09 -12.24
CA ASP A 76 8.13 -9.92 -11.54
C ASP A 76 9.56 -9.38 -11.70
N ILE A 77 10.54 -10.06 -11.10
CA ILE A 77 11.97 -9.71 -11.19
C ILE A 77 12.52 -9.69 -12.63
N ASN A 78 11.83 -10.35 -13.57
CA ASN A 78 12.20 -10.38 -15.00
C ASN A 78 11.42 -9.36 -15.83
N SER A 79 10.69 -8.44 -15.18
CA SER A 79 9.82 -7.44 -15.82
C SER A 79 8.62 -8.01 -16.58
N HIS A 80 8.20 -9.25 -16.34
CA HIS A 80 7.00 -9.82 -16.92
C HIS A 80 5.76 -9.40 -16.14
N CYS A 81 4.68 -9.06 -16.84
CA CYS A 81 3.38 -8.81 -16.24
C CYS A 81 2.77 -10.09 -15.67
N VAL A 82 2.57 -10.13 -14.36
CA VAL A 82 2.00 -11.26 -13.60
C VAL A 82 0.71 -10.87 -12.90
N SER A 83 -0.14 -11.86 -12.58
CA SER A 83 -1.37 -11.62 -11.82
C SER A 83 -1.18 -11.71 -10.31
N GLU A 84 -0.11 -12.38 -9.87
CA GLU A 84 0.22 -12.59 -8.45
C GLU A 84 1.74 -12.71 -8.28
N ASN A 85 2.23 -12.56 -7.06
CA ASN A 85 3.65 -12.65 -6.73
C ASN A 85 4.53 -11.66 -7.52
N GLY A 86 4.01 -10.49 -7.85
CA GLY A 86 4.80 -9.41 -8.45
C GLY A 86 5.62 -8.67 -7.40
N ASP A 87 6.80 -8.20 -7.82
CA ASP A 87 7.73 -7.43 -6.99
C ASP A 87 7.42 -5.93 -7.01
N ALA A 88 6.76 -5.46 -8.07
CA ALA A 88 6.36 -4.06 -8.22
C ALA A 88 5.08 -3.91 -9.07
N ILE A 89 4.43 -2.75 -8.98
CA ILE A 89 3.47 -2.29 -9.98
C ILE A 89 4.17 -1.31 -10.92
N ALA A 90 4.16 -1.59 -12.22
CA ALA A 90 4.72 -0.74 -13.25
C ALA A 90 3.63 -0.06 -14.09
N VAL A 91 3.91 1.17 -14.50
CA VAL A 91 3.11 1.94 -15.47
C VAL A 91 3.99 2.27 -16.66
N PHE A 92 3.62 1.82 -17.84
CA PHE A 92 4.42 1.97 -19.05
C PHE A 92 3.56 2.19 -20.31
N ILE A 93 4.21 2.67 -21.35
CA ILE A 93 3.61 2.79 -22.68
C ILE A 93 4.00 1.56 -23.49
N ASP A 94 3.02 0.69 -23.71
CA ASP A 94 3.15 -0.53 -24.48
C ASP A 94 3.04 -0.19 -25.97
N VAL A 95 4.19 -0.09 -26.64
CA VAL A 95 4.27 0.39 -28.01
C VAL A 95 3.86 -0.70 -29.02
N ASN A 96 4.11 -1.95 -28.70
CA ASN A 96 3.84 -3.10 -29.57
C ASN A 96 2.53 -3.84 -29.25
N ASP A 97 1.80 -3.38 -28.19
CA ASP A 97 0.52 -3.93 -27.71
C ASP A 97 0.60 -5.44 -27.35
N ASN A 98 1.77 -5.88 -26.85
CA ASN A 98 1.95 -7.27 -26.40
C ASN A 98 1.58 -7.47 -24.92
N HIS A 99 1.32 -6.37 -24.19
CA HIS A 99 0.88 -6.35 -22.79
C HIS A 99 1.95 -6.85 -21.80
N GLN A 100 3.21 -6.75 -22.20
CA GLN A 100 4.39 -7.03 -21.39
C GLN A 100 5.29 -5.80 -21.38
N LEU A 101 6.09 -5.68 -20.35
CA LEU A 101 7.09 -4.61 -20.29
C LEU A 101 8.36 -5.08 -21.01
N ASP A 102 8.64 -4.50 -22.17
CA ASP A 102 9.79 -4.84 -22.99
C ASP A 102 10.96 -3.87 -22.81
N ASN A 103 12.15 -4.36 -23.18
CA ASN A 103 13.35 -3.51 -23.23
C ASN A 103 13.17 -2.40 -24.28
N GLY A 104 13.25 -1.14 -23.81
CA GLY A 104 13.11 0.04 -24.66
C GLY A 104 11.75 0.73 -24.55
N GLU A 105 10.79 0.14 -23.85
CA GLU A 105 9.54 0.81 -23.52
C GLU A 105 9.74 1.82 -22.38
N ILE A 106 8.89 2.83 -22.38
CA ILE A 106 8.99 3.93 -21.42
C ILE A 106 8.24 3.55 -20.15
N VAL A 107 8.99 3.14 -19.12
CA VAL A 107 8.47 3.02 -17.75
C VAL A 107 8.30 4.42 -17.16
N VAL A 108 7.08 4.78 -16.82
CA VAL A 108 6.75 6.10 -16.26
C VAL A 108 6.76 6.08 -14.73
N SER A 109 6.38 4.96 -14.15
CA SER A 109 6.38 4.77 -12.70
C SER A 109 6.52 3.30 -12.37
N GLU A 110 7.25 3.05 -11.30
CA GLU A 110 7.39 1.74 -10.68
C GLU A 110 7.27 1.92 -9.16
N ALA A 111 6.40 1.14 -8.52
CA ALA A 111 6.24 1.15 -7.07
C ALA A 111 6.42 -0.28 -6.54
N PHE A 112 7.45 -0.47 -5.71
CA PHE A 112 7.81 -1.77 -5.17
C PHE A 112 6.79 -2.28 -4.16
N ILE A 113 6.59 -3.61 -4.15
CA ILE A 113 5.73 -4.32 -3.22
C ILE A 113 6.63 -4.90 -2.12
N THR A 114 6.38 -4.52 -0.86
CA THR A 114 7.21 -4.95 0.27
C THR A 114 6.36 -5.35 1.47
N GLY A 115 6.50 -6.62 1.89
CA GLY A 115 5.83 -7.15 3.08
C GLY A 115 4.32 -7.25 2.96
N THR A 116 3.83 -7.35 1.72
CA THR A 116 2.42 -7.60 1.37
C THR A 116 2.35 -8.48 0.13
N THR A 117 1.32 -9.32 0.05
CA THR A 117 1.00 -10.06 -1.17
C THR A 117 -0.05 -9.29 -1.96
N VAL A 118 0.19 -9.10 -3.26
CA VAL A 118 -0.74 -8.42 -4.17
C VAL A 118 -1.20 -9.36 -5.25
N VAL A 119 -2.53 -9.44 -5.43
CA VAL A 119 -3.16 -10.26 -6.48
C VAL A 119 -4.01 -9.37 -7.37
N LEU A 120 -3.73 -9.38 -8.65
CA LEU A 120 -4.55 -8.72 -9.68
C LEU A 120 -5.59 -9.70 -10.21
N SER A 121 -6.85 -9.29 -10.17
CA SER A 121 -7.96 -9.98 -10.81
C SER A 121 -8.63 -9.03 -11.80
N ALA A 122 -8.38 -9.22 -13.10
CA ALA A 122 -8.95 -8.42 -14.16
C ALA A 122 -9.93 -9.22 -15.03
N SER A 123 -10.91 -8.55 -15.61
CA SER A 123 -11.91 -9.15 -16.50
C SER A 123 -11.26 -9.68 -17.79
N GLY A 124 -11.64 -10.89 -18.18
CA GLY A 124 -11.02 -11.64 -19.28
C GLY A 124 -10.14 -12.78 -18.75
N HIS A 125 -9.94 -13.82 -19.56
CA HIS A 125 -9.14 -14.97 -19.14
C HIS A 125 -7.66 -14.57 -18.97
N ASN A 126 -7.11 -14.85 -17.77
CA ASN A 126 -5.68 -14.73 -17.42
C ASN A 126 -5.04 -13.36 -17.74
N LYS A 127 -5.77 -12.26 -17.53
CA LYS A 127 -5.20 -10.93 -17.70
C LYS A 127 -4.41 -10.52 -16.46
N SER A 128 -3.13 -10.24 -16.67
CA SER A 128 -2.18 -9.76 -15.65
C SER A 128 -1.92 -8.25 -15.74
N TYR A 129 -2.80 -7.50 -16.44
CA TYR A 129 -2.63 -6.07 -16.73
C TYR A 129 -3.96 -5.32 -16.76
N VAL A 130 -3.90 -4.01 -16.68
CA VAL A 130 -5.00 -3.08 -16.93
C VAL A 130 -4.52 -1.97 -17.87
N ARG A 131 -5.33 -1.62 -18.87
CA ARG A 131 -5.02 -0.59 -19.86
C ARG A 131 -6.01 0.56 -19.78
N PHE A 132 -5.51 1.78 -19.89
CA PHE A 132 -6.32 2.98 -19.95
C PHE A 132 -6.26 3.59 -21.36
N LYS A 133 -7.44 3.92 -21.88
CA LYS A 133 -7.60 4.59 -23.18
C LYS A 133 -7.36 6.10 -23.08
N PRO A 134 -7.09 6.79 -24.20
CA PRO A 134 -6.96 8.25 -24.25
C PRO A 134 -8.17 9.03 -23.68
N VAL A 135 -9.34 8.41 -23.68
CA VAL A 135 -10.56 9.00 -23.08
C VAL A 135 -10.67 8.79 -21.55
N GLY A 136 -9.66 8.17 -20.92
CA GLY A 136 -9.60 7.92 -19.50
C GLY A 136 -10.40 6.70 -19.03
N SER A 137 -11.07 5.97 -19.91
CA SER A 137 -11.74 4.72 -19.59
C SER A 137 -10.73 3.57 -19.55
N ALA A 138 -10.98 2.56 -18.70
CA ALA A 138 -10.18 1.35 -18.70
C ALA A 138 -10.71 0.35 -19.74
N MET A 139 -9.84 -0.49 -20.27
CA MET A 139 -10.18 -1.59 -21.19
C MET A 139 -10.56 -2.86 -20.44
N GLU A 140 -10.17 -2.96 -19.19
CA GLU A 140 -10.48 -4.03 -18.26
C GLU A 140 -11.21 -3.47 -17.04
N SER A 141 -11.95 -4.34 -16.33
CA SER A 141 -12.45 -4.06 -14.97
C SER A 141 -11.93 -5.13 -14.01
N GLY A 142 -11.74 -4.77 -12.76
CA GLY A 142 -11.20 -5.74 -11.80
C GLY A 142 -10.76 -5.10 -10.50
N ASN A 143 -9.85 -5.77 -9.84
CA ASN A 143 -9.28 -5.28 -8.58
C ASN A 143 -7.87 -5.81 -8.33
N PHE A 144 -7.13 -5.04 -7.55
CA PHE A 144 -5.92 -5.48 -6.86
C PHE A 144 -6.30 -5.79 -5.42
N LEU A 145 -6.13 -7.03 -5.01
CA LEU A 145 -6.26 -7.45 -3.62
C LEU A 145 -4.88 -7.36 -2.97
N VAL A 146 -4.81 -6.64 -1.86
CA VAL A 146 -3.59 -6.49 -1.05
C VAL A 146 -3.80 -7.17 0.28
N CYS A 147 -2.94 -8.13 0.60
CA CYS A 147 -2.95 -8.90 1.82
C CYS A 147 -1.64 -8.74 2.58
N ASN A 148 -1.68 -8.94 3.89
CA ASN A 148 -0.46 -9.05 4.68
C ASN A 148 0.16 -10.43 4.47
N ASP A 149 1.50 -10.52 4.49
CA ASP A 149 2.23 -11.80 4.43
C ASP A 149 1.97 -12.68 5.66
N ASN A 150 1.44 -12.09 6.75
CA ASN A 150 1.03 -12.86 7.92
C ASN A 150 -0.48 -13.17 7.85
N PRO A 151 -0.87 -14.44 7.56
CA PRO A 151 -2.27 -14.84 7.35
C PRO A 151 -3.16 -14.72 8.61
N VAL A 152 -2.58 -14.56 9.80
CA VAL A 152 -3.32 -14.44 11.05
C VAL A 152 -4.20 -13.19 11.12
N LEU A 153 -3.91 -12.17 10.30
CA LEU A 153 -4.64 -10.91 10.33
C LEU A 153 -5.81 -10.82 9.33
N GLY A 154 -6.02 -11.82 8.47
CA GLY A 154 -7.22 -12.07 7.65
C GLY A 154 -7.82 -10.90 6.85
N ALA A 155 -7.51 -9.67 7.18
CA ALA A 155 -8.07 -8.48 6.59
C ALA A 155 -7.27 -8.06 5.36
N GLY A 156 -7.87 -8.21 4.18
CA GLY A 156 -7.36 -7.65 2.94
C GLY A 156 -8.00 -6.31 2.60
N ARG A 157 -7.38 -5.57 1.71
CA ARG A 157 -7.96 -4.36 1.11
C ARG A 157 -7.89 -4.45 -0.40
N LYS A 158 -8.85 -3.82 -1.09
CA LYS A 158 -8.92 -3.83 -2.56
C LYS A 158 -8.84 -2.44 -3.14
N VAL A 159 -8.11 -2.33 -4.26
CA VAL A 159 -8.22 -1.22 -5.20
C VAL A 159 -9.04 -1.73 -6.37
N VAL A 160 -10.22 -1.16 -6.58
CA VAL A 160 -11.17 -1.61 -7.63
C VAL A 160 -11.14 -0.61 -8.77
N PHE A 161 -11.13 -1.13 -10.00
CA PHE A 161 -11.21 -0.33 -11.22
C PHE A 161 -12.29 -0.86 -12.16
N TYR A 162 -12.98 0.05 -12.82
CA TYR A 162 -14.06 -0.25 -13.75
C TYR A 162 -13.75 0.21 -15.16
N TYR A 163 -14.43 -0.36 -16.14
CA TYR A 163 -14.40 0.07 -17.55
C TYR A 163 -14.62 1.58 -17.73
N SER A 164 -15.42 2.21 -16.86
CA SER A 164 -15.62 3.66 -16.88
C SER A 164 -14.39 4.49 -16.51
N GLY A 165 -13.29 3.86 -16.08
CA GLY A 165 -12.10 4.53 -15.54
C GLY A 165 -12.23 4.93 -14.06
N ARG A 166 -13.35 4.57 -13.39
CA ARG A 166 -13.49 4.81 -11.96
C ARG A 166 -12.57 3.89 -11.18
N ILE A 167 -11.78 4.49 -10.29
CA ILE A 167 -10.86 3.78 -9.37
C ILE A 167 -11.22 4.16 -7.95
N TYR A 168 -11.46 3.17 -7.09
CA TYR A 168 -11.80 3.40 -5.67
C TYR A 168 -11.20 2.31 -4.77
N LEU A 169 -11.10 2.62 -3.48
CA LEU A 169 -10.63 1.70 -2.45
C LEU A 169 -11.81 1.02 -1.77
N SER A 170 -11.63 -0.24 -1.37
CA SER A 170 -12.56 -0.89 -0.44
C SER A 170 -12.61 -0.13 0.88
N SER A 171 -13.75 -0.15 1.56
CA SER A 171 -13.95 0.51 2.86
C SER A 171 -14.70 -0.41 3.79
N ASP A 172 -14.41 -0.32 5.08
CA ASP A 172 -15.23 -0.95 6.12
C ASP A 172 -16.48 -0.08 6.28
N THR A 173 -17.63 -0.57 5.81
CA THR A 173 -18.88 0.16 5.80
C THR A 173 -19.78 -0.16 6.99
N ASN A 174 -19.53 -1.27 7.68
CA ASN A 174 -20.32 -1.78 8.78
C ASN A 174 -19.59 -1.72 10.14
N GLY A 175 -18.30 -1.36 10.16
CA GLY A 175 -17.49 -1.23 11.37
C GLY A 175 -17.06 -2.56 12.00
N ASP A 176 -17.06 -3.65 11.21
CA ASP A 176 -16.67 -4.98 11.71
C ASP A 176 -15.17 -5.29 11.58
N GLY A 177 -14.38 -4.30 11.12
CA GLY A 177 -12.94 -4.41 10.95
C GLY A 177 -12.51 -5.04 9.61
N PHE A 178 -13.45 -5.44 8.76
CA PHE A 178 -13.18 -5.93 7.41
C PHE A 178 -13.63 -4.91 6.37
N HIS A 179 -12.84 -4.76 5.32
CA HIS A 179 -13.24 -3.93 4.19
C HIS A 179 -14.24 -4.68 3.31
N ASP A 180 -15.19 -3.92 2.72
CA ASP A 180 -16.22 -4.44 1.83
C ASP A 180 -16.07 -3.89 0.42
N VAL A 181 -16.46 -4.69 -0.57
CA VAL A 181 -16.69 -4.28 -1.95
C VAL A 181 -18.06 -4.80 -2.39
N SER A 182 -18.96 -3.89 -2.70
CA SER A 182 -20.35 -4.23 -3.10
C SER A 182 -21.06 -5.16 -2.11
N GLY A 183 -20.86 -4.96 -0.80
CA GLY A 183 -21.47 -5.74 0.27
C GLY A 183 -20.80 -7.08 0.58
N ASN A 184 -19.70 -7.43 -0.11
CA ASN A 184 -18.94 -8.64 0.14
C ASN A 184 -17.66 -8.31 0.89
N LYS A 185 -17.39 -9.05 1.97
CA LYS A 185 -16.14 -8.93 2.73
C LYS A 185 -14.93 -9.25 1.88
N VAL A 186 -13.91 -8.41 2.02
CA VAL A 186 -12.60 -8.66 1.42
C VAL A 186 -11.82 -9.60 2.33
N GLN A 187 -11.59 -10.80 1.85
CA GLN A 187 -10.82 -11.83 2.56
C GLN A 187 -9.55 -12.16 1.77
N CYS A 188 -8.47 -12.40 2.50
CA CYS A 188 -7.23 -12.91 1.95
C CYS A 188 -7.32 -14.44 1.85
N PRO A 189 -6.75 -15.05 0.78
CA PRO A 189 -6.64 -16.49 0.72
C PRO A 189 -5.77 -16.97 1.88
N VAL A 190 -6.27 -17.93 2.64
CA VAL A 190 -5.49 -18.67 3.65
C VAL A 190 -4.83 -19.84 2.91
N ASN A 191 -3.50 -19.82 2.82
CA ASN A 191 -2.71 -20.97 2.35
C ASN A 191 -2.56 -22.00 3.45
#